data_b80e8f5fccfd9a72c91c3e0a711a9365
#
_entry.id   b80e8f5fccfd9a72c91c3e0a711a9365
#
_cell.length_a   1.000
_cell.length_b   1.000
_cell.length_c   1.000
_cell.angle_alpha   90.00
_cell.angle_beta   90.00
_cell.angle_gamma   90.00
#
_symmetry.space_group_name_H-M   'P 1'
#
loop_
_entity.id
_entity.type
_entity.pdbx_description
1 polymer ?
#
loop_
_entity_poly.entity_id
_entity_poly.type
_entity_poly.pdbx_seq_one_letter_code
_entity_poly.pdbx_strand_id
1 'polypeptide(L)'
;MTTATTKKGWADRLADGMEVMAPIFDQPHLASIRDGFVAMMPLLIIGALVLLILQFPCSLAEGSNCYLGDIMDQDLAAKLWVPFSATYGLLSVFVTISVSYALAKRRGLDPVMPVIFTFLAFMLVAAPRLTGYDAEADQFLDNTGLFTAIVVAVISIEVFRFFVKRNLVITMPAGVPPAIANAFIALIPGFVIVFGWWIIRFLLNFDLAGGLFVVLSKIVPVASTYTAVAIAETIHAFLWTMGIHGDLTIGIALQPIWTANLAANAQAVANGLAPTAIYTSEFRSYVVPGGSGATLPLAFYFIRSKAPRLRRVGWLGIWPGIFNINEPITFGAPVVFNPVLAIPFILITFINATVAYLAHVLHLVTPTFIAAPWTLPSPLLMFMMTGFDWRAAVLAVITEFVIPGIIWWPAFKAWEKQVLEKEKVEVPAAAAPARA
;
A
#
# COMPACT_ATOMS: atom_id res chain seq x y z
N MET A 1 0.87 52.95 -13.98
CA MET A 1 1.16 51.53 -14.29
C MET A 1 0.22 50.70 -13.47
N THR A 2 -0.89 50.27 -14.06
CA THR A 2 -1.88 49.41 -13.43
C THR A 2 -1.46 47.96 -13.63
N THR A 3 -1.02 47.30 -12.57
CA THR A 3 -0.74 45.85 -12.56
C THR A 3 -2.04 45.12 -12.78
N ALA A 4 -2.23 44.57 -13.98
CA ALA A 4 -3.32 43.66 -14.28
C ALA A 4 -3.12 42.38 -13.44
N THR A 5 -3.94 42.22 -12.40
CA THR A 5 -4.07 40.94 -11.68
C THR A 5 -4.69 39.92 -12.65
N THR A 6 -3.88 39.12 -13.30
CA THR A 6 -4.33 37.93 -14.02
C THR A 6 -5.08 37.03 -13.04
N LYS A 7 -6.37 36.84 -13.26
CA LYS A 7 -7.17 35.88 -12.48
C LYS A 7 -6.50 34.51 -12.63
N LYS A 8 -5.95 33.98 -11.52
CA LYS A 8 -5.42 32.62 -11.48
C LYS A 8 -6.47 31.64 -12.03
N GLY A 9 -6.07 30.82 -12.97
CA GLY A 9 -6.90 29.77 -13.53
C GLY A 9 -7.35 28.78 -12.43
N TRP A 10 -8.34 27.95 -12.75
CA TRP A 10 -8.77 26.90 -11.81
C TRP A 10 -7.62 25.91 -11.48
N ALA A 11 -6.74 25.64 -12.45
CA ALA A 11 -5.54 24.80 -12.26
C ALA A 11 -4.54 25.42 -11.27
N ASP A 12 -4.34 26.76 -11.33
CA ASP A 12 -3.45 27.47 -10.39
C ASP A 12 -4.01 27.45 -8.96
N ARG A 13 -5.35 27.59 -8.81
CA ARG A 13 -6.01 27.51 -7.50
C ARG A 13 -5.95 26.10 -6.90
N LEU A 14 -6.01 25.06 -7.73
CA LEU A 14 -5.83 23.69 -7.31
C LEU A 14 -4.38 23.41 -6.91
N ALA A 15 -3.41 23.90 -7.68
CA ALA A 15 -2.00 23.82 -7.34
C ALA A 15 -1.69 24.50 -6.00
N ASP A 16 -2.23 25.71 -5.76
CA ASP A 16 -2.10 26.39 -4.47
C ASP A 16 -2.75 25.56 -3.32
N GLY A 17 -3.91 24.95 -3.57
CA GLY A 17 -4.58 24.07 -2.59
C GLY A 17 -3.74 22.83 -2.26
N MET A 18 -3.00 22.30 -3.22
CA MET A 18 -2.13 21.13 -3.05
C MET A 18 -0.85 21.46 -2.30
N GLU A 19 -0.26 22.63 -2.51
CA GLU A 19 0.86 23.13 -1.69
C GLU A 19 0.49 23.20 -0.20
N VAL A 20 -0.76 23.53 0.10
CA VAL A 20 -1.29 23.52 1.48
C VAL A 20 -1.45 22.11 2.03
N MET A 21 -1.70 21.10 1.19
CA MET A 21 -1.88 19.70 1.62
C MET A 21 -0.56 18.92 1.70
N ALA A 22 0.47 19.30 0.95
CA ALA A 22 1.77 18.60 0.94
C ALA A 22 2.38 18.38 2.34
N PRO A 23 2.36 19.36 3.27
CA PRO A 23 2.87 19.16 4.63
C PRO A 23 2.12 18.09 5.44
N ILE A 24 0.83 17.81 5.12
CA ILE A 24 0.05 16.77 5.79
C ILE A 24 0.57 15.39 5.39
N PHE A 25 0.89 15.19 4.10
CA PHE A 25 1.38 13.91 3.58
C PHE A 25 2.83 13.63 3.95
N ASP A 26 3.64 14.68 4.15
CA ASP A 26 5.02 14.58 4.62
C ASP A 26 5.14 14.54 6.15
N GLN A 27 4.01 14.53 6.85
CA GLN A 27 3.99 14.45 8.31
C GLN A 27 4.75 13.19 8.78
N PRO A 28 5.78 13.34 9.64
CA PRO A 28 6.72 12.26 9.94
C PRO A 28 6.10 10.98 10.48
N HIS A 29 5.01 11.05 11.25
CA HIS A 29 4.35 9.86 11.77
C HIS A 29 3.65 9.08 10.67
N LEU A 30 2.86 9.76 9.82
CA LEU A 30 2.14 9.14 8.71
C LEU A 30 3.11 8.52 7.69
N ALA A 31 4.15 9.29 7.33
CA ALA A 31 5.18 8.79 6.42
C ALA A 31 5.94 7.58 7.00
N SER A 32 6.19 7.55 8.33
CA SER A 32 6.85 6.40 8.97
C SER A 32 5.97 5.16 9.06
N ILE A 33 4.66 5.34 9.26
CA ILE A 33 3.69 4.23 9.20
C ILE A 33 3.74 3.61 7.80
N ARG A 34 3.56 4.42 6.74
CA ARG A 34 3.65 3.95 5.36
C ARG A 34 4.96 3.20 5.08
N ASP A 35 6.10 3.82 5.38
CA ASP A 35 7.41 3.24 5.10
C ASP A 35 7.63 1.93 5.89
N GLY A 36 7.12 1.86 7.12
CA GLY A 36 7.13 0.66 7.94
C GLY A 36 6.35 -0.49 7.30
N PHE A 37 5.14 -0.23 6.78
CA PHE A 37 4.34 -1.25 6.07
C PHE A 37 4.98 -1.67 4.73
N VAL A 38 5.56 -0.74 3.98
CA VAL A 38 6.31 -1.08 2.75
C VAL A 38 7.50 -1.98 3.04
N ALA A 39 8.23 -1.71 4.12
CA ALA A 39 9.35 -2.56 4.55
C ALA A 39 8.94 -4.00 4.91
N MET A 40 7.66 -4.23 5.25
CA MET A 40 7.10 -5.53 5.56
C MET A 40 6.73 -6.38 4.36
N MET A 41 6.59 -5.79 3.16
CA MET A 41 6.13 -6.52 1.96
C MET A 41 6.94 -7.80 1.66
N PRO A 42 8.29 -7.81 1.70
CA PRO A 42 9.05 -9.03 1.46
C PRO A 42 8.71 -10.15 2.45
N LEU A 43 8.45 -9.81 3.71
CA LEU A 43 8.10 -10.77 4.75
C LEU A 43 6.72 -11.40 4.50
N LEU A 44 5.73 -10.59 4.11
CA LEU A 44 4.41 -11.07 3.72
C LEU A 44 4.48 -11.98 2.49
N ILE A 45 5.29 -11.64 1.50
CA ILE A 45 5.50 -12.47 0.30
C ILE A 45 6.12 -13.81 0.68
N ILE A 46 7.13 -13.84 1.54
CA ILE A 46 7.77 -15.09 2.00
C ILE A 46 6.74 -15.99 2.70
N GLY A 47 5.94 -15.44 3.61
CA GLY A 47 4.87 -16.20 4.26
C GLY A 47 3.78 -16.67 3.28
N ALA A 48 3.41 -15.83 2.33
CA ALA A 48 2.42 -16.14 1.31
C ALA A 48 2.86 -17.24 0.32
N LEU A 49 4.18 -17.42 0.11
CA LEU A 49 4.69 -18.55 -0.70
C LEU A 49 4.28 -19.90 -0.11
N VAL A 50 4.14 -20.00 1.20
CA VAL A 50 3.63 -21.23 1.85
C VAL A 50 2.18 -21.48 1.44
N LEU A 51 1.33 -20.45 1.49
CA LEU A 51 -0.06 -20.57 1.02
C LEU A 51 -0.11 -20.97 -0.46
N LEU A 52 0.73 -20.34 -1.28
CA LEU A 52 0.81 -20.65 -2.71
C LEU A 52 1.16 -22.13 -2.97
N ILE A 53 2.08 -22.69 -2.21
CA ILE A 53 2.48 -24.11 -2.33
C ILE A 53 1.36 -25.02 -1.81
N LEU A 54 0.85 -24.77 -0.60
CA LEU A 54 -0.12 -25.66 0.03
C LEU A 54 -1.50 -25.58 -0.62
N GLN A 55 -1.87 -24.42 -1.16
CA GLN A 55 -3.12 -24.18 -1.88
C GLN A 55 -3.01 -24.41 -3.40
N PHE A 56 -1.87 -24.98 -3.86
CA PHE A 56 -1.72 -25.31 -5.28
C PHE A 56 -2.70 -26.44 -5.65
N PRO A 57 -3.58 -26.24 -6.67
CA PRO A 57 -4.59 -27.25 -7.01
C PRO A 57 -3.95 -28.51 -7.58
N CYS A 58 -4.30 -29.68 -7.03
CA CYS A 58 -3.86 -30.97 -7.58
C CYS A 58 -4.69 -31.39 -8.80
N SER A 59 -5.84 -30.75 -9.04
CA SER A 59 -6.69 -30.96 -10.22
C SER A 59 -7.30 -29.64 -10.64
N LEU A 60 -7.26 -29.33 -11.94
CA LEU A 60 -7.91 -28.17 -12.53
C LEU A 60 -9.38 -28.48 -12.95
N ALA A 61 -9.91 -29.65 -12.56
CA ALA A 61 -11.30 -30.00 -12.84
C ALA A 61 -12.26 -29.16 -11.97
N GLU A 62 -13.30 -28.61 -12.58
CA GLU A 62 -14.33 -27.84 -11.86
C GLU A 62 -14.92 -28.69 -10.72
N GLY A 63 -14.93 -28.11 -9.52
CA GLY A 63 -15.48 -28.75 -8.31
C GLY A 63 -14.52 -29.67 -7.56
N SER A 64 -13.25 -29.81 -7.98
CA SER A 64 -12.26 -30.52 -7.18
C SER A 64 -11.70 -29.61 -6.09
N ASN A 65 -12.00 -29.91 -4.83
CA ASN A 65 -11.41 -29.24 -3.65
C ASN A 65 -10.12 -29.98 -3.23
N CYS A 66 -9.26 -30.34 -4.19
CA CYS A 66 -7.99 -31.00 -3.92
C CYS A 66 -6.85 -29.97 -4.01
N TYR A 67 -6.12 -29.82 -2.94
CA TYR A 67 -4.92 -28.96 -2.88
C TYR A 67 -3.68 -29.78 -2.57
N LEU A 68 -2.53 -29.28 -2.97
CA LEU A 68 -1.25 -29.99 -2.77
C LEU A 68 -1.00 -30.30 -1.29
N GLY A 69 -1.42 -29.40 -0.39
CA GLY A 69 -1.34 -29.63 1.06
C GLY A 69 -2.17 -30.83 1.56
N ASP A 70 -3.25 -31.19 0.85
CA ASP A 70 -4.12 -32.31 1.25
C ASP A 70 -3.54 -33.68 0.90
N ILE A 71 -2.70 -33.73 -0.15
CA ILE A 71 -2.07 -34.97 -0.64
C ILE A 71 -0.62 -35.13 -0.18
N MET A 72 -0.04 -34.08 0.41
CA MET A 72 1.32 -34.14 1.00
C MET A 72 1.31 -34.95 2.29
N ASP A 73 2.48 -35.46 2.67
CA ASP A 73 2.72 -35.97 4.00
C ASP A 73 2.35 -34.92 5.07
N GLN A 74 1.54 -35.30 6.05
CA GLN A 74 1.01 -34.38 7.04
C GLN A 74 2.11 -33.73 7.91
N ASP A 75 3.19 -34.46 8.21
CA ASP A 75 4.33 -33.91 8.96
C ASP A 75 5.07 -32.85 8.14
N LEU A 76 5.24 -33.10 6.84
CA LEU A 76 5.83 -32.10 5.92
C LEU A 76 4.92 -30.87 5.76
N ALA A 77 3.61 -31.05 5.58
CA ALA A 77 2.65 -29.96 5.50
C ALA A 77 2.67 -29.11 6.79
N ALA A 78 2.69 -29.72 7.97
CA ALA A 78 2.78 -29.03 9.24
C ALA A 78 4.09 -28.22 9.37
N LYS A 79 5.23 -28.77 8.90
CA LYS A 79 6.51 -28.07 8.87
C LYS A 79 6.51 -26.87 7.90
N LEU A 80 5.80 -26.97 6.78
CA LEU A 80 5.64 -25.86 5.83
C LEU A 80 4.79 -24.71 6.42
N TRP A 81 3.84 -24.99 7.32
CA TRP A 81 3.09 -23.95 8.00
C TRP A 81 3.92 -23.09 8.97
N VAL A 82 5.08 -23.56 9.42
CA VAL A 82 5.93 -22.82 10.37
C VAL A 82 6.39 -21.46 9.83
N PRO A 83 6.93 -21.32 8.61
CA PRO A 83 7.27 -20.01 8.04
C PRO A 83 6.05 -19.07 7.90
N PHE A 84 4.88 -19.60 7.56
CA PHE A 84 3.65 -18.80 7.53
C PHE A 84 3.31 -18.24 8.93
N SER A 85 3.31 -19.09 9.94
CA SER A 85 3.04 -18.67 11.32
C SER A 85 4.10 -17.71 11.84
N ALA A 86 5.38 -17.89 11.47
CA ALA A 86 6.47 -16.99 11.84
C ALA A 86 6.40 -15.62 11.15
N THR A 87 5.64 -15.47 10.06
CA THR A 87 5.45 -14.21 9.34
C THR A 87 4.11 -13.58 9.68
N TYR A 88 3.00 -14.19 9.29
CA TYR A 88 1.65 -13.66 9.51
C TYR A 88 1.23 -13.68 10.99
N GLY A 89 1.63 -14.70 11.73
CA GLY A 89 1.33 -14.82 13.17
C GLY A 89 2.11 -13.83 14.05
N LEU A 90 3.18 -13.22 13.53
CA LEU A 90 3.97 -12.20 14.23
C LEU A 90 3.93 -10.83 13.51
N LEU A 91 2.91 -10.60 12.70
CA LEU A 91 2.84 -9.43 11.83
C LEU A 91 2.94 -8.11 12.60
N SER A 92 2.25 -7.97 13.74
CA SER A 92 2.28 -6.78 14.56
C SER A 92 3.64 -6.54 15.23
N VAL A 93 4.37 -7.59 15.53
CA VAL A 93 5.76 -7.50 16.04
C VAL A 93 6.64 -6.80 14.99
N PHE A 94 6.57 -7.27 13.75
CA PHE A 94 7.37 -6.71 12.68
C PHE A 94 6.96 -5.27 12.33
N VAL A 95 5.65 -4.96 12.37
CA VAL A 95 5.16 -3.58 12.19
C VAL A 95 5.69 -2.68 13.30
N THR A 96 5.72 -3.14 14.55
CA THR A 96 6.31 -2.38 15.65
C THR A 96 7.76 -2.03 15.36
N ILE A 97 8.55 -3.00 14.91
CA ILE A 97 9.97 -2.82 14.60
C ILE A 97 10.15 -1.87 13.40
N SER A 98 9.43 -2.10 12.31
CA SER A 98 9.62 -1.35 11.06
C SER A 98 9.14 0.11 11.18
N VAL A 99 7.98 0.34 11.79
CA VAL A 99 7.44 1.71 12.00
C VAL A 99 8.31 2.49 12.99
N SER A 100 8.71 1.88 14.11
CA SER A 100 9.58 2.54 15.08
C SER A 100 10.95 2.88 14.47
N TYR A 101 11.53 1.99 13.65
CA TYR A 101 12.78 2.25 12.95
C TYR A 101 12.64 3.42 11.96
N ALA A 102 11.60 3.41 11.16
CA ALA A 102 11.34 4.47 10.19
C ALA A 102 11.15 5.83 10.88
N LEU A 103 10.39 5.86 11.99
CA LEU A 103 10.15 7.08 12.75
C LEU A 103 11.42 7.57 13.48
N ALA A 104 12.18 6.68 14.11
CA ALA A 104 13.43 7.04 14.77
C ALA A 104 14.41 7.70 13.79
N LYS A 105 14.60 7.11 12.60
CA LYS A 105 15.42 7.71 11.54
C LYS A 105 14.94 9.09 11.08
N ARG A 106 13.63 9.24 10.84
CA ARG A 106 13.05 10.53 10.45
C ARG A 106 13.19 11.59 11.54
N ARG A 107 13.28 11.17 12.79
CA ARG A 107 13.50 12.04 13.96
C ARG A 107 14.98 12.31 14.24
N GLY A 108 15.90 11.77 13.45
CA GLY A 108 17.35 11.96 13.61
C GLY A 108 17.94 11.21 14.81
N LEU A 109 17.29 10.14 15.26
CA LEU A 109 17.76 9.28 16.33
C LEU A 109 18.58 8.12 15.76
N ASP A 110 19.55 7.61 16.52
CA ASP A 110 20.09 6.27 16.29
C ASP A 110 18.97 5.26 16.60
N PRO A 111 18.55 4.43 15.64
CA PRO A 111 17.32 3.66 15.78
C PRO A 111 17.46 2.44 16.69
N VAL A 112 18.67 1.92 16.96
CA VAL A 112 18.87 0.63 17.60
C VAL A 112 18.18 0.57 18.96
N MET A 113 18.54 1.44 19.89
CA MET A 113 17.98 1.40 21.25
C MET A 113 16.50 1.80 21.31
N PRO A 114 16.03 2.88 20.62
CA PRO A 114 14.62 3.20 20.58
C PRO A 114 13.74 2.06 20.09
N VAL A 115 14.17 1.31 19.05
CA VAL A 115 13.42 0.16 18.51
C VAL A 115 13.36 -0.97 19.50
N ILE A 116 14.46 -1.30 20.19
CA ILE A 116 14.50 -2.36 21.22
C ILE A 116 13.53 -2.05 22.36
N PHE A 117 13.53 -0.82 22.89
CA PHE A 117 12.61 -0.44 23.97
C PHE A 117 11.16 -0.38 23.50
N THR A 118 10.92 0.04 22.25
CA THR A 118 9.58 0.03 21.65
C THR A 118 9.06 -1.40 21.47
N PHE A 119 9.91 -2.31 20.99
CA PHE A 119 9.56 -3.73 20.89
C PHE A 119 9.21 -4.32 22.26
N LEU A 120 10.03 -4.07 23.27
CA LEU A 120 9.75 -4.53 24.64
C LEU A 120 8.42 -3.96 25.17
N ALA A 121 8.19 -2.67 24.95
CA ALA A 121 6.93 -2.01 25.31
C ALA A 121 5.72 -2.65 24.61
N PHE A 122 5.83 -2.96 23.33
CA PHE A 122 4.80 -3.66 22.58
C PHE A 122 4.52 -5.06 23.17
N MET A 123 5.56 -5.81 23.49
CA MET A 123 5.40 -7.14 24.10
C MET A 123 4.68 -7.07 25.46
N LEU A 124 4.95 -6.04 26.28
CA LEU A 124 4.23 -5.83 27.53
C LEU A 124 2.73 -5.56 27.31
N VAL A 125 2.38 -4.81 26.28
CA VAL A 125 1.00 -4.39 26.00
C VAL A 125 0.21 -5.48 25.25
N ALA A 126 0.82 -6.10 24.25
CA ALA A 126 0.15 -6.97 23.28
C ALA A 126 0.29 -8.46 23.59
N ALA A 127 1.25 -8.87 24.42
CA ALA A 127 1.53 -10.26 24.71
C ALA A 127 1.77 -10.53 26.21
N PRO A 128 0.83 -10.17 27.12
CA PRO A 128 1.00 -10.33 28.56
C PRO A 128 1.23 -11.79 28.97
N ARG A 129 0.71 -12.77 28.20
CA ARG A 129 0.97 -14.19 28.42
C ARG A 129 2.45 -14.55 28.34
N LEU A 130 3.19 -13.97 27.39
CA LEU A 130 4.62 -14.21 27.23
C LEU A 130 5.45 -13.60 28.37
N THR A 131 4.91 -12.60 29.07
CA THR A 131 5.55 -11.99 30.27
C THR A 131 5.29 -12.77 31.55
N GLY A 132 4.48 -13.84 31.48
CA GLY A 132 4.16 -14.70 32.60
C GLY A 132 3.15 -14.12 33.61
N TYR A 133 2.58 -12.95 33.33
CA TYR A 133 1.65 -12.29 34.27
C TYR A 133 0.23 -12.87 34.19
N ASP A 134 -0.26 -13.10 32.97
CA ASP A 134 -1.62 -13.62 32.73
C ASP A 134 -1.56 -14.68 31.65
N ALA A 135 -1.70 -15.95 32.05
CA ALA A 135 -1.58 -17.09 31.15
C ALA A 135 -2.80 -17.24 30.21
N GLU A 136 -3.93 -16.61 30.53
CA GLU A 136 -5.18 -16.67 29.74
C GLU A 136 -5.43 -15.41 28.91
N ALA A 137 -4.62 -14.37 29.07
CA ALA A 137 -4.80 -13.12 28.34
C ALA A 137 -4.67 -13.33 26.83
N ASP A 138 -5.53 -12.62 26.09
CA ASP A 138 -5.44 -12.57 24.62
C ASP A 138 -4.09 -12.02 24.17
N GLN A 139 -3.60 -12.54 23.06
CA GLN A 139 -2.37 -12.09 22.41
C GLN A 139 -2.68 -11.42 21.08
N PHE A 140 -2.08 -10.25 20.87
CA PHE A 140 -2.30 -9.42 19.69
C PHE A 140 -0.98 -9.30 18.91
N LEU A 141 -0.41 -10.45 18.48
CA LEU A 141 0.87 -10.51 17.76
C LEU A 141 0.72 -10.55 16.24
N ASP A 142 -0.45 -11.01 15.77
CA ASP A 142 -0.82 -11.12 14.35
C ASP A 142 -1.47 -9.82 13.82
N ASN A 143 -2.35 -9.93 12.82
CA ASN A 143 -3.08 -8.81 12.25
C ASN A 143 -3.99 -8.06 13.25
N THR A 144 -4.41 -8.70 14.32
CA THR A 144 -5.29 -8.11 15.33
C THR A 144 -4.58 -7.03 16.16
N GLY A 145 -3.26 -7.12 16.32
CA GLY A 145 -2.44 -6.15 17.05
C GLY A 145 -1.84 -5.02 16.20
N LEU A 146 -2.11 -4.93 14.90
CA LEU A 146 -1.45 -3.96 14.00
C LEU A 146 -1.56 -2.51 14.45
N PHE A 147 -2.75 -2.09 14.89
CA PHE A 147 -2.96 -0.71 15.34
C PHE A 147 -2.32 -0.45 16.71
N THR A 148 -2.31 -1.45 17.57
CA THR A 148 -1.56 -1.38 18.84
C THR A 148 -0.07 -1.19 18.56
N ALA A 149 0.48 -1.92 17.59
CA ALA A 149 1.85 -1.78 17.13
C ALA A 149 2.17 -0.34 16.68
N ILE A 150 1.29 0.26 15.88
CA ILE A 150 1.45 1.65 15.42
C ILE A 150 1.42 2.63 16.60
N VAL A 151 0.43 2.52 17.48
CA VAL A 151 0.29 3.43 18.63
C VAL A 151 1.49 3.34 19.57
N VAL A 152 1.89 2.13 19.92
CA VAL A 152 3.07 1.91 20.79
C VAL A 152 4.34 2.41 20.12
N ALA A 153 4.52 2.16 18.81
CA ALA A 153 5.70 2.63 18.08
C ALA A 153 5.78 4.15 18.06
N VAL A 154 4.69 4.84 17.71
CA VAL A 154 4.68 6.30 17.62
C VAL A 154 4.92 6.94 18.99
N ILE A 155 4.19 6.52 20.01
CA ILE A 155 4.31 7.10 21.35
C ILE A 155 5.71 6.84 21.92
N SER A 156 6.22 5.62 21.83
CA SER A 156 7.54 5.27 22.40
C SER A 156 8.67 6.06 21.74
N ILE A 157 8.67 6.20 20.41
CA ILE A 157 9.69 6.97 19.70
C ILE A 157 9.60 8.46 20.02
N GLU A 158 8.41 9.05 20.15
CA GLU A 158 8.29 10.47 20.51
C GLU A 158 8.67 10.71 21.97
N VAL A 159 8.38 9.79 22.89
CA VAL A 159 8.90 9.85 24.26
C VAL A 159 10.43 9.79 24.27
N PHE A 160 11.02 8.84 23.55
CA PHE A 160 12.48 8.75 23.43
C PHE A 160 13.10 10.05 22.91
N ARG A 161 12.54 10.57 21.82
CA ARG A 161 12.95 11.83 21.20
C ARG A 161 12.85 13.01 22.18
N PHE A 162 11.77 13.08 22.96
CA PHE A 162 11.58 14.15 23.95
C PHE A 162 12.74 14.20 24.94
N PHE A 163 13.15 13.06 25.51
CA PHE A 163 14.26 12.99 26.44
C PHE A 163 15.60 13.39 25.80
N VAL A 164 15.89 12.86 24.62
CA VAL A 164 17.12 13.20 23.87
C VAL A 164 17.16 14.69 23.51
N LYS A 165 16.06 15.24 22.99
CA LYS A 165 15.98 16.65 22.59
C LYS A 165 16.11 17.61 23.77
N ARG A 166 15.67 17.20 24.97
CA ARG A 166 15.74 17.99 26.20
C ARG A 166 17.01 17.75 26.99
N ASN A 167 17.95 16.96 26.47
CA ASN A 167 19.17 16.54 27.18
C ASN A 167 18.90 15.88 28.55
N LEU A 168 17.74 15.23 28.70
CA LEU A 168 17.37 14.45 29.88
C LEU A 168 17.92 13.03 29.74
N VAL A 169 19.24 12.91 29.56
CA VAL A 169 19.95 11.66 29.24
C VAL A 169 21.27 11.62 29.98
N ILE A 170 21.85 10.42 30.09
CA ILE A 170 23.18 10.25 30.67
C ILE A 170 24.21 10.48 29.57
N THR A 171 24.97 11.55 29.64
CA THR A 171 26.04 11.86 28.67
C THR A 171 27.39 11.29 29.14
N MET A 172 28.15 10.74 28.20
CA MET A 172 29.49 10.23 28.45
C MET A 172 30.57 11.25 28.09
N PRO A 173 31.75 11.21 28.77
CA PRO A 173 32.89 12.04 28.45
C PRO A 173 33.39 11.80 27.01
N ALA A 174 34.10 12.79 26.45
CA ALA A 174 34.77 12.68 25.15
C ALA A 174 35.78 11.49 25.16
N GLY A 175 35.77 10.68 24.09
CA GLY A 175 36.65 9.51 23.96
C GLY A 175 35.95 8.16 24.23
N VAL A 176 34.71 8.15 24.76
CA VAL A 176 33.93 6.91 24.86
C VAL A 176 33.43 6.49 23.50
N PRO A 177 33.55 5.21 23.08
CA PRO A 177 33.03 4.72 21.81
C PRO A 177 31.53 5.02 21.64
N PRO A 178 31.09 5.44 20.43
CA PRO A 178 29.69 5.85 20.18
C PRO A 178 28.64 4.81 20.59
N ALA A 179 28.91 3.52 20.39
CA ALA A 179 28.00 2.44 20.77
C ALA A 179 27.74 2.42 22.29
N ILE A 180 28.76 2.64 23.12
CA ILE A 180 28.65 2.70 24.59
C ILE A 180 27.92 4.01 24.97
N ALA A 181 28.30 5.14 24.41
CA ALA A 181 27.67 6.43 24.70
C ALA A 181 26.15 6.38 24.37
N ASN A 182 25.76 5.83 23.22
CA ASN A 182 24.36 5.66 22.81
C ASN A 182 23.57 4.76 23.78
N ALA A 183 24.17 3.70 24.32
CA ALA A 183 23.52 2.84 25.31
C ALA A 183 23.19 3.59 26.61
N PHE A 184 24.11 4.45 27.12
CA PHE A 184 23.85 5.27 28.32
C PHE A 184 22.85 6.40 28.05
N ILE A 185 22.90 7.03 26.86
CA ILE A 185 21.90 8.02 26.42
C ILE A 185 20.50 7.41 26.44
N ALA A 186 20.39 6.16 26.06
CA ALA A 186 19.11 5.46 25.95
C ALA A 186 18.53 4.98 27.30
N LEU A 187 19.30 4.95 28.37
CA LEU A 187 18.89 4.32 29.64
C LEU A 187 17.67 5.00 30.28
N ILE A 188 17.69 6.34 30.43
CA ILE A 188 16.59 7.08 31.05
C ILE A 188 15.32 7.02 30.16
N PRO A 189 15.38 7.38 28.84
CA PRO A 189 14.19 7.27 27.99
C PRO A 189 13.67 5.83 27.89
N GLY A 190 14.55 4.83 27.82
CA GLY A 190 14.16 3.42 27.82
C GLY A 190 13.42 2.99 29.08
N PHE A 191 13.94 3.39 30.25
CA PHE A 191 13.26 3.16 31.52
C PHE A 191 11.85 3.75 31.53
N VAL A 192 11.71 5.01 31.13
CA VAL A 192 10.40 5.70 31.08
C VAL A 192 9.44 5.02 30.12
N ILE A 193 9.90 4.58 28.94
CA ILE A 193 9.07 3.88 27.96
C ILE A 193 8.58 2.55 28.54
N VAL A 194 9.50 1.71 29.04
CA VAL A 194 9.14 0.35 29.51
C VAL A 194 8.23 0.42 30.74
N PHE A 195 8.63 1.19 31.75
CA PHE A 195 7.82 1.33 32.95
C PHE A 195 6.55 2.14 32.74
N GLY A 196 6.54 3.11 31.83
CA GLY A 196 5.33 3.85 31.44
C GLY A 196 4.26 2.91 30.85
N TRP A 197 4.61 2.06 29.87
CA TRP A 197 3.70 1.07 29.33
C TRP A 197 3.32 -0.02 30.32
N TRP A 198 4.27 -0.43 31.21
CA TRP A 198 3.99 -1.36 32.29
C TRP A 198 2.95 -0.78 33.27
N ILE A 199 3.09 0.48 33.71
CA ILE A 199 2.10 1.16 34.55
C ILE A 199 0.73 1.18 33.89
N ILE A 200 0.66 1.58 32.62
CA ILE A 200 -0.60 1.65 31.85
C ILE A 200 -1.28 0.27 31.83
N ARG A 201 -0.53 -0.77 31.46
CA ARG A 201 -1.10 -2.12 31.28
C ARG A 201 -1.45 -2.81 32.59
N PHE A 202 -0.56 -2.76 33.58
CA PHE A 202 -0.64 -3.61 34.77
C PHE A 202 -1.08 -2.89 36.05
N LEU A 203 -0.70 -1.63 36.27
CA LEU A 203 -1.15 -0.88 37.43
C LEU A 203 -2.50 -0.20 37.21
N LEU A 204 -2.71 0.38 36.02
CA LEU A 204 -3.98 1.02 35.67
C LEU A 204 -4.98 0.03 35.04
N ASN A 205 -4.58 -1.23 34.83
CA ASN A 205 -5.38 -2.27 34.19
C ASN A 205 -5.99 -1.81 32.87
N PHE A 206 -5.28 -0.95 32.10
CA PHE A 206 -5.77 -0.43 30.83
C PHE A 206 -5.35 -1.33 29.69
N ASP A 207 -6.31 -2.11 29.15
CA ASP A 207 -6.09 -2.98 28.01
C ASP A 207 -6.17 -2.20 26.68
N LEU A 208 -5.05 -1.57 26.31
CA LEU A 208 -4.95 -0.84 25.04
C LEU A 208 -5.18 -1.76 23.83
N ALA A 209 -4.61 -2.96 23.85
CA ALA A 209 -4.67 -3.87 22.71
C ALA A 209 -6.10 -4.39 22.47
N GLY A 210 -6.74 -4.91 23.49
CA GLY A 210 -8.14 -5.32 23.42
C GLY A 210 -9.09 -4.17 23.12
N GLY A 211 -8.88 -3.01 23.72
CA GLY A 211 -9.67 -1.80 23.46
C GLY A 211 -9.56 -1.33 21.99
N LEU A 212 -8.35 -1.26 21.45
CA LEU A 212 -8.14 -0.92 20.05
C LEU A 212 -8.74 -1.99 19.10
N PHE A 213 -8.55 -3.27 19.42
CA PHE A 213 -9.15 -4.35 18.64
C PHE A 213 -10.67 -4.21 18.54
N VAL A 214 -11.37 -3.96 19.66
CA VAL A 214 -12.83 -3.77 19.69
C VAL A 214 -13.27 -2.55 18.87
N VAL A 215 -12.55 -1.43 18.99
CA VAL A 215 -12.89 -0.22 18.18
C VAL A 215 -12.67 -0.48 16.70
N LEU A 216 -11.55 -1.08 16.35
CA LEU A 216 -11.17 -1.27 14.95
C LEU A 216 -11.94 -2.38 14.26
N SER A 217 -12.38 -3.41 14.99
CA SER A 217 -13.30 -4.42 14.46
C SER A 217 -14.62 -3.82 13.95
N LYS A 218 -14.97 -2.61 14.37
CA LYS A 218 -16.13 -1.85 13.86
C LYS A 218 -15.76 -0.90 12.72
N ILE A 219 -14.55 -0.34 12.71
CA ILE A 219 -14.09 0.64 11.72
C ILE A 219 -13.64 -0.04 10.41
N VAL A 220 -12.88 -1.12 10.51
CA VAL A 220 -12.32 -1.84 9.34
C VAL A 220 -13.41 -2.29 8.36
N PRO A 221 -14.53 -2.91 8.80
CA PRO A 221 -15.64 -3.23 7.89
C PRO A 221 -16.26 -2.01 7.22
N VAL A 222 -16.39 -0.87 7.93
CA VAL A 222 -16.92 0.38 7.35
C VAL A 222 -15.97 0.91 6.28
N ALA A 223 -14.66 0.90 6.52
CA ALA A 223 -13.66 1.30 5.54
C ALA A 223 -13.57 0.36 4.33
N SER A 224 -14.11 -0.86 4.46
CA SER A 224 -14.19 -1.87 3.39
C SER A 224 -15.55 -1.90 2.69
N THR A 225 -16.48 -0.99 3.00
CA THR A 225 -17.75 -0.87 2.28
C THR A 225 -17.55 -0.35 0.85
N TYR A 226 -18.48 -0.68 -0.05
CA TYR A 226 -18.42 -0.19 -1.43
C TYR A 226 -18.22 1.33 -1.52
N THR A 227 -18.98 2.09 -0.73
CA THR A 227 -18.90 3.55 -0.74
C THR A 227 -17.51 4.05 -0.35
N ALA A 228 -16.92 3.47 0.71
CA ALA A 228 -15.58 3.83 1.15
C ALA A 228 -14.51 3.48 0.10
N VAL A 229 -14.60 2.29 -0.49
CA VAL A 229 -13.70 1.84 -1.58
C VAL A 229 -13.83 2.76 -2.80
N ALA A 230 -15.05 3.03 -3.26
CA ALA A 230 -15.29 3.88 -4.43
C ALA A 230 -14.75 5.30 -4.23
N ILE A 231 -14.97 5.89 -3.04
CA ILE A 231 -14.46 7.22 -2.69
C ILE A 231 -12.93 7.21 -2.63
N ALA A 232 -12.33 6.26 -1.93
CA ALA A 232 -10.88 6.19 -1.76
C ALA A 232 -10.15 6.04 -3.10
N GLU A 233 -10.61 5.14 -3.97
CA GLU A 233 -9.98 4.90 -5.27
C GLU A 233 -10.25 6.05 -6.26
N THR A 234 -11.39 6.73 -6.15
CA THR A 234 -11.64 7.95 -6.93
C THR A 234 -10.71 9.08 -6.50
N ILE A 235 -10.51 9.29 -5.19
CA ILE A 235 -9.55 10.27 -4.66
C ILE A 235 -8.13 9.91 -5.08
N HIS A 236 -7.76 8.63 -5.02
CA HIS A 236 -6.47 8.12 -5.51
C HIS A 236 -6.21 8.55 -6.96
N ALA A 237 -7.15 8.27 -7.86
CA ALA A 237 -7.03 8.61 -9.27
C ALA A 237 -7.03 10.14 -9.50
N PHE A 238 -7.86 10.88 -8.76
CA PHE A 238 -7.89 12.34 -8.80
C PHE A 238 -6.54 12.95 -8.42
N LEU A 239 -5.92 12.48 -7.33
CA LEU A 239 -4.61 12.95 -6.89
C LEU A 239 -3.54 12.74 -7.97
N TRP A 240 -3.53 11.59 -8.63
CA TRP A 240 -2.62 11.34 -9.76
C TRP A 240 -2.80 12.34 -10.89
N THR A 241 -4.04 12.71 -11.22
CA THR A 241 -4.31 13.71 -12.27
C THR A 241 -3.88 15.13 -11.86
N MET A 242 -3.68 15.35 -10.59
CA MET A 242 -3.16 16.60 -10.01
C MET A 242 -1.64 16.59 -9.81
N GLY A 243 -0.95 15.52 -10.23
CA GLY A 243 0.50 15.38 -10.07
C GLY A 243 0.96 14.89 -8.69
N ILE A 244 0.02 14.47 -7.84
CA ILE A 244 0.31 13.86 -6.54
C ILE A 244 0.27 12.35 -6.69
N HIS A 245 1.25 11.66 -6.13
CA HIS A 245 1.31 10.18 -6.16
C HIS A 245 0.19 9.59 -5.31
N GLY A 246 -0.91 9.17 -5.96
CA GLY A 246 -2.13 8.71 -5.28
C GLY A 246 -1.89 7.54 -4.34
N ASP A 247 -1.11 6.53 -4.76
CA ASP A 247 -0.83 5.35 -3.94
C ASP A 247 -0.07 5.71 -2.66
N LEU A 248 0.92 6.57 -2.73
CA LEU A 248 1.66 7.01 -1.55
C LEU A 248 0.79 7.82 -0.59
N THR A 249 -0.19 8.55 -1.12
CA THR A 249 -1.06 9.43 -0.33
C THR A 249 -2.17 8.64 0.35
N ILE A 250 -2.96 7.88 -0.41
CA ILE A 250 -4.07 7.06 0.12
C ILE A 250 -3.52 5.90 0.96
N GLY A 251 -2.40 5.31 0.55
CA GLY A 251 -1.75 4.24 1.30
C GLY A 251 -1.33 4.63 2.72
N ILE A 252 -1.01 5.90 2.97
CA ILE A 252 -0.72 6.37 4.35
C ILE A 252 -1.88 6.03 5.30
N ALA A 253 -3.12 6.26 4.87
CA ALA A 253 -4.30 6.04 5.70
C ALA A 253 -4.81 4.60 5.66
N LEU A 254 -4.77 3.94 4.49
CA LEU A 254 -5.46 2.68 4.27
C LEU A 254 -4.55 1.45 4.33
N GLN A 255 -3.23 1.60 4.23
CA GLN A 255 -2.29 0.46 4.27
C GLN A 255 -2.46 -0.43 5.49
N PRO A 256 -2.64 0.10 6.73
CA PRO A 256 -2.89 -0.75 7.89
C PRO A 256 -4.17 -1.59 7.76
N ILE A 257 -5.24 -1.00 7.19
CA ILE A 257 -6.52 -1.69 6.97
C ILE A 257 -6.38 -2.76 5.89
N TRP A 258 -5.75 -2.44 4.77
CA TRP A 258 -5.51 -3.39 3.68
C TRP A 258 -4.68 -4.59 4.14
N THR A 259 -3.60 -4.32 4.90
CA THR A 259 -2.73 -5.39 5.44
C THR A 259 -3.47 -6.24 6.45
N ALA A 260 -4.28 -5.65 7.34
CA ALA A 260 -5.11 -6.39 8.28
C ALA A 260 -6.11 -7.31 7.58
N ASN A 261 -6.78 -6.81 6.53
CA ASN A 261 -7.73 -7.58 5.73
C ASN A 261 -7.05 -8.75 5.00
N LEU A 262 -5.89 -8.49 4.37
CA LEU A 262 -5.14 -9.55 3.69
C LEU A 262 -4.69 -10.64 4.67
N ALA A 263 -4.13 -10.24 5.80
CA ALA A 263 -3.67 -11.18 6.81
C ALA A 263 -4.84 -11.96 7.44
N ALA A 264 -5.99 -11.32 7.64
CA ALA A 264 -7.21 -12.00 8.10
C ALA A 264 -7.68 -13.07 7.09
N ASN A 265 -7.67 -12.75 5.79
CA ASN A 265 -7.98 -13.70 4.73
C ASN A 265 -6.98 -14.87 4.70
N ALA A 266 -5.68 -14.58 4.77
CA ALA A 266 -4.64 -15.59 4.79
C ALA A 266 -4.79 -16.52 6.00
N GLN A 267 -5.08 -15.97 7.18
CA GLN A 267 -5.32 -16.73 8.40
C GLN A 267 -6.60 -17.57 8.31
N ALA A 268 -7.68 -17.04 7.72
CA ALA A 268 -8.91 -17.79 7.49
C ALA A 268 -8.64 -19.03 6.62
N VAL A 269 -7.94 -18.85 5.49
CA VAL A 269 -7.58 -19.96 4.60
C VAL A 269 -6.65 -20.97 5.29
N ALA A 270 -5.68 -20.52 6.08
CA ALA A 270 -4.82 -21.39 6.87
C ALA A 270 -5.60 -22.26 7.88
N ASN A 271 -6.76 -21.76 8.34
CA ASN A 271 -7.66 -22.49 9.24
C ASN A 271 -8.78 -23.26 8.49
N GLY A 272 -8.68 -23.39 7.17
CA GLY A 272 -9.69 -24.08 6.36
C GLY A 272 -10.99 -23.30 6.16
N LEU A 273 -10.99 -21.99 6.39
CA LEU A 273 -12.14 -21.10 6.24
C LEU A 273 -12.03 -20.28 4.95
N ALA A 274 -13.18 -19.87 4.40
CA ALA A 274 -13.18 -19.00 3.23
C ALA A 274 -12.70 -17.57 3.57
N PRO A 275 -11.90 -16.91 2.71
CA PRO A 275 -11.55 -15.51 2.84
C PRO A 275 -12.78 -14.63 2.61
N THR A 276 -12.99 -13.59 3.42
CA THR A 276 -14.19 -12.76 3.37
C THR A 276 -13.92 -11.26 3.19
N ALA A 277 -12.72 -10.79 3.52
CA ALA A 277 -12.37 -9.38 3.41
C ALA A 277 -12.06 -9.01 1.95
N ILE A 278 -12.86 -8.10 1.37
CA ILE A 278 -12.73 -7.70 -0.05
C ILE A 278 -11.60 -6.70 -0.26
N TYR A 279 -11.58 -5.63 0.52
CA TYR A 279 -10.68 -4.50 0.28
C TYR A 279 -9.32 -4.72 0.93
N THR A 280 -8.43 -5.39 0.19
CA THR A 280 -7.02 -5.63 0.52
C THR A 280 -6.11 -4.77 -0.36
N SER A 281 -4.81 -4.73 -0.08
CA SER A 281 -3.82 -4.15 -1.00
C SER A 281 -3.84 -4.82 -2.37
N GLU A 282 -4.03 -6.12 -2.40
CA GLU A 282 -4.05 -6.97 -3.59
C GLU A 282 -5.32 -6.77 -4.43
N PHE A 283 -6.48 -6.52 -3.80
CA PHE A 283 -7.72 -6.15 -4.51
C PHE A 283 -7.51 -4.97 -5.45
N ARG A 284 -6.62 -4.05 -5.10
CA ARG A 284 -6.32 -2.88 -5.92
C ARG A 284 -5.70 -3.23 -7.27
N SER A 285 -5.15 -4.43 -7.43
CA SER A 285 -4.69 -4.90 -8.74
C SER A 285 -5.81 -5.12 -9.76
N TYR A 286 -7.09 -5.18 -9.33
CA TYR A 286 -8.23 -5.06 -10.23
C TYR A 286 -8.59 -3.60 -10.53
N VAL A 287 -8.30 -2.70 -9.60
CA VAL A 287 -8.69 -1.29 -9.71
C VAL A 287 -7.76 -0.53 -10.64
N VAL A 288 -6.46 -0.80 -10.51
CA VAL A 288 -5.39 -0.11 -11.24
C VAL A 288 -4.45 -1.07 -11.99
N PRO A 289 -4.98 -2.06 -12.73
CA PRO A 289 -4.15 -2.99 -13.48
C PRO A 289 -3.41 -2.25 -14.61
N GLY A 290 -2.18 -2.67 -14.90
CA GLY A 290 -1.32 -1.93 -15.85
C GLY A 290 -0.92 -0.54 -15.37
N GLY A 291 -1.03 -0.27 -14.04
CA GLY A 291 -0.78 0.99 -13.36
C GLY A 291 -2.02 1.86 -13.19
N SER A 292 -1.88 2.93 -12.41
CA SER A 292 -3.01 3.82 -12.06
C SER A 292 -3.74 4.32 -13.31
N GLY A 293 -5.09 4.25 -13.29
CA GLY A 293 -5.95 4.59 -14.44
C GLY A 293 -5.96 3.52 -15.54
N ALA A 294 -5.38 2.33 -15.30
CA ALA A 294 -5.33 1.19 -16.23
C ALA A 294 -4.90 1.62 -17.65
N THR A 295 -3.71 2.22 -17.75
CA THR A 295 -3.24 2.91 -18.96
C THR A 295 -2.61 2.00 -20.02
N LEU A 296 -2.53 0.69 -19.81
CA LEU A 296 -1.94 -0.25 -20.77
C LEU A 296 -2.64 -0.22 -22.15
N PRO A 297 -3.99 -0.20 -22.26
CA PRO A 297 -4.65 -0.01 -23.55
C PRO A 297 -4.37 1.36 -24.19
N LEU A 298 -4.19 2.42 -23.39
CA LEU A 298 -3.80 3.73 -23.90
C LEU A 298 -2.40 3.69 -24.53
N ALA A 299 -1.44 3.01 -23.88
CA ALA A 299 -0.11 2.78 -24.45
C ALA A 299 -0.18 2.07 -25.80
N PHE A 300 -1.03 1.06 -25.92
CA PHE A 300 -1.28 0.33 -27.15
C PHE A 300 -1.88 1.22 -28.25
N TYR A 301 -2.81 2.12 -27.91
CA TYR A 301 -3.35 3.11 -28.88
C TYR A 301 -2.28 4.10 -29.30
N PHE A 302 -1.42 4.55 -28.38
CA PHE A 302 -0.33 5.47 -28.70
C PHE A 302 0.67 4.86 -29.68
N ILE A 303 1.02 3.57 -29.57
CA ILE A 303 1.90 2.88 -30.53
C ILE A 303 1.32 2.98 -31.96
N ARG A 304 0.00 2.99 -32.10
CA ARG A 304 -0.72 3.08 -33.39
C ARG A 304 -1.08 4.51 -33.78
N SER A 305 -0.69 5.50 -33.00
CA SER A 305 -1.01 6.91 -33.28
C SER A 305 -0.35 7.41 -34.57
N LYS A 306 -1.02 8.34 -35.23
CA LYS A 306 -0.48 9.10 -36.36
C LYS A 306 0.54 10.14 -35.89
N ALA A 307 0.47 10.61 -34.64
CA ALA A 307 1.41 11.55 -34.04
C ALA A 307 2.71 10.84 -33.62
N PRO A 308 3.89 11.19 -34.19
CA PRO A 308 5.17 10.58 -33.86
C PRO A 308 5.52 10.68 -32.38
N ARG A 309 5.16 11.78 -31.72
CA ARG A 309 5.37 12.01 -30.28
C ARG A 309 4.63 10.97 -29.46
N LEU A 310 3.33 10.75 -29.71
CA LEU A 310 2.54 9.76 -28.97
C LEU A 310 3.04 8.33 -29.20
N ARG A 311 3.48 8.02 -30.43
CA ARG A 311 4.04 6.72 -30.76
C ARG A 311 5.28 6.37 -29.94
N ARG A 312 6.17 7.36 -29.73
CA ARG A 312 7.34 7.19 -28.86
C ARG A 312 6.96 6.94 -27.42
N VAL A 313 6.00 7.71 -26.89
CA VAL A 313 5.48 7.52 -25.52
C VAL A 313 4.84 6.14 -25.36
N GLY A 314 4.07 5.68 -26.36
CA GLY A 314 3.48 4.34 -26.36
C GLY A 314 4.53 3.23 -26.25
N TRP A 315 5.60 3.28 -27.04
CA TRP A 315 6.70 2.30 -26.97
C TRP A 315 7.47 2.36 -25.66
N LEU A 316 7.66 3.54 -25.08
CA LEU A 316 8.31 3.69 -23.78
C LEU A 316 7.44 3.14 -22.63
N GLY A 317 6.11 3.22 -22.76
CA GLY A 317 5.18 2.85 -21.69
C GLY A 317 4.63 1.43 -21.77
N ILE A 318 4.63 0.76 -22.94
CA ILE A 318 3.97 -0.55 -23.10
C ILE A 318 4.66 -1.62 -22.24
N TRP A 319 5.99 -1.70 -22.26
CA TRP A 319 6.71 -2.72 -21.54
C TRP A 319 6.63 -2.57 -20.01
N PRO A 320 6.90 -1.39 -19.43
CA PRO A 320 6.66 -1.19 -18.01
C PRO A 320 5.19 -1.39 -17.63
N GLY A 321 4.25 -0.99 -18.51
CA GLY A 321 2.81 -1.13 -18.27
C GLY A 321 2.35 -2.57 -18.08
N ILE A 322 2.94 -3.54 -18.79
CA ILE A 322 2.68 -4.97 -18.56
C ILE A 322 3.01 -5.38 -17.11
N PHE A 323 3.96 -4.70 -16.50
CA PHE A 323 4.41 -4.93 -15.12
C PHE A 323 3.83 -3.87 -14.15
N ASN A 324 2.67 -3.29 -14.48
CA ASN A 324 1.93 -2.32 -13.67
C ASN A 324 2.66 -0.98 -13.40
N ILE A 325 3.66 -0.62 -14.22
CA ILE A 325 4.44 0.61 -14.12
C ILE A 325 4.04 1.52 -15.29
N ASN A 326 3.33 2.61 -15.01
CA ASN A 326 2.75 3.46 -16.07
C ASN A 326 3.19 4.93 -16.05
N GLU A 327 4.17 5.29 -15.25
CA GLU A 327 4.73 6.63 -15.20
C GLU A 327 5.16 7.17 -16.58
N PRO A 328 5.73 6.36 -17.49
CA PRO A 328 6.06 6.85 -18.84
C PRO A 328 4.83 7.30 -19.63
N ILE A 329 3.66 6.70 -19.40
CA ILE A 329 2.40 7.14 -20.03
C ILE A 329 1.83 8.36 -19.30
N THR A 330 1.77 8.30 -17.97
CA THR A 330 1.15 9.33 -17.12
C THR A 330 1.85 10.69 -17.28
N PHE A 331 3.18 10.69 -17.35
CA PHE A 331 3.97 11.91 -17.52
C PHE A 331 4.35 12.19 -18.98
N GLY A 332 4.55 11.17 -19.81
CA GLY A 332 4.92 11.31 -21.21
C GLY A 332 3.78 11.83 -22.10
N ALA A 333 2.55 11.45 -21.81
CA ALA A 333 1.34 11.95 -22.47
C ALA A 333 0.52 12.85 -21.55
N PRO A 334 1.05 13.89 -20.97
CA PRO A 334 0.64 14.57 -19.75
C PRO A 334 -0.81 14.30 -19.38
N VAL A 335 -1.05 13.24 -18.58
CA VAL A 335 -2.36 12.99 -17.94
C VAL A 335 -2.60 14.04 -16.86
N VAL A 336 -1.51 14.44 -16.22
CA VAL A 336 -1.47 15.47 -15.17
C VAL A 336 -1.93 16.80 -15.75
N PHE A 337 -2.92 17.43 -15.09
CA PHE A 337 -3.55 18.70 -15.49
C PHE A 337 -4.14 18.72 -16.92
N ASN A 338 -4.45 17.57 -17.47
CA ASN A 338 -5.06 17.44 -18.79
C ASN A 338 -6.48 16.85 -18.68
N PRO A 339 -7.53 17.67 -18.76
CA PRO A 339 -8.90 17.19 -18.59
C PRO A 339 -9.31 16.08 -19.58
N VAL A 340 -8.75 16.09 -20.81
CA VAL A 340 -9.07 15.09 -21.84
C VAL A 340 -8.63 13.70 -21.44
N LEU A 341 -7.50 13.59 -20.73
CA LEU A 341 -6.95 12.31 -20.26
C LEU A 341 -7.28 12.07 -18.78
N ALA A 342 -7.41 13.10 -17.94
CA ALA A 342 -7.70 12.99 -16.53
C ALA A 342 -9.10 12.42 -16.25
N ILE A 343 -10.13 12.86 -16.99
CA ILE A 343 -11.50 12.36 -16.83
C ILE A 343 -11.59 10.85 -17.04
N PRO A 344 -11.13 10.27 -18.16
CA PRO A 344 -11.14 8.81 -18.34
C PRO A 344 -10.27 8.10 -17.31
N PHE A 345 -9.14 8.65 -16.89
CA PHE A 345 -8.28 8.09 -15.86
C PHE A 345 -9.03 7.87 -14.54
N ILE A 346 -9.76 8.89 -14.06
CA ILE A 346 -10.58 8.81 -12.84
C ILE A 346 -11.76 7.86 -13.06
N LEU A 347 -12.45 7.97 -14.19
CA LEU A 347 -13.65 7.17 -14.49
C LEU A 347 -13.33 5.68 -14.57
N ILE A 348 -12.21 5.30 -15.19
CA ILE A 348 -11.77 3.89 -15.28
C ILE A 348 -11.50 3.34 -13.90
N THR A 349 -10.77 4.07 -13.06
CA THR A 349 -10.46 3.65 -11.69
C THR A 349 -11.73 3.43 -10.88
N PHE A 350 -12.70 4.36 -10.96
CA PHE A 350 -14.01 4.23 -10.31
C PHE A 350 -14.79 3.01 -10.81
N ILE A 351 -14.86 2.81 -12.13
CA ILE A 351 -15.61 1.68 -12.73
C ILE A 351 -14.94 0.36 -12.39
N ASN A 352 -13.62 0.27 -12.49
CA ASN A 352 -12.87 -0.94 -12.13
C ASN A 352 -13.08 -1.29 -10.66
N ALA A 353 -13.00 -0.32 -9.74
CA ALA A 353 -13.29 -0.53 -8.32
C ALA A 353 -14.71 -1.05 -8.10
N THR A 354 -15.69 -0.48 -8.82
CA THR A 354 -17.10 -0.89 -8.74
C THR A 354 -17.29 -2.32 -9.25
N VAL A 355 -16.78 -2.63 -10.44
CA VAL A 355 -16.93 -3.95 -11.06
C VAL A 355 -16.24 -5.02 -10.24
N ALA A 356 -15.01 -4.76 -9.78
CA ALA A 356 -14.28 -5.69 -8.93
C ALA A 356 -14.99 -5.92 -7.59
N TYR A 357 -15.45 -4.85 -6.94
CA TYR A 357 -16.17 -4.97 -5.67
C TYR A 357 -17.47 -5.78 -5.81
N LEU A 358 -18.27 -5.50 -6.84
CA LEU A 358 -19.50 -6.23 -7.12
C LEU A 358 -19.23 -7.70 -7.44
N ALA A 359 -18.18 -8.00 -8.20
CA ALA A 359 -17.80 -9.39 -8.49
C ALA A 359 -17.50 -10.19 -7.20
N HIS A 360 -16.89 -9.57 -6.20
CA HIS A 360 -16.63 -10.21 -4.90
C HIS A 360 -17.92 -10.35 -4.06
N VAL A 361 -18.75 -9.29 -3.99
CA VAL A 361 -20.04 -9.34 -3.27
C VAL A 361 -20.97 -10.41 -3.84
N LEU A 362 -20.95 -10.60 -5.17
CA LEU A 362 -21.72 -11.64 -5.86
C LEU A 362 -21.05 -13.02 -5.82
N HIS A 363 -19.94 -13.17 -5.11
CA HIS A 363 -19.15 -14.41 -5.00
C HIS A 363 -18.73 -14.99 -6.36
N LEU A 364 -18.54 -14.13 -7.37
CA LEU A 364 -18.05 -14.55 -8.69
C LEU A 364 -16.55 -14.84 -8.69
N VAL A 365 -15.80 -14.25 -7.76
CA VAL A 365 -14.37 -14.44 -7.59
C VAL A 365 -14.02 -14.57 -6.11
N THR A 366 -12.95 -15.31 -5.84
CA THR A 366 -12.42 -15.47 -4.49
C THR A 366 -11.69 -14.20 -4.04
N PRO A 367 -11.93 -13.68 -2.82
CA PRO A 367 -11.12 -12.61 -2.26
C PRO A 367 -9.64 -12.98 -2.17
N THR A 368 -8.78 -11.99 -2.34
CA THR A 368 -7.32 -12.19 -2.28
C THR A 368 -6.87 -12.54 -0.86
N PHE A 369 -5.97 -13.51 -0.75
CA PHE A 369 -5.39 -13.95 0.51
C PHE A 369 -3.89 -14.27 0.42
N ILE A 370 -3.32 -14.22 -0.78
CA ILE A 370 -1.90 -14.45 -1.05
C ILE A 370 -1.26 -13.11 -1.44
N ALA A 371 -0.23 -12.70 -0.71
CA ALA A 371 0.60 -11.57 -1.12
C ALA A 371 1.56 -12.00 -2.23
N ALA A 372 1.65 -11.20 -3.29
CA ALA A 372 2.57 -11.43 -4.39
C ALA A 372 3.18 -10.10 -4.87
N PRO A 373 4.33 -10.13 -5.58
CA PRO A 373 4.91 -8.91 -6.13
C PRO A 373 3.95 -8.24 -7.12
N TRP A 374 3.52 -7.02 -6.81
CA TRP A 374 2.58 -6.24 -7.63
C TRP A 374 3.06 -5.99 -9.08
N THR A 375 4.35 -6.19 -9.33
CA THR A 375 4.98 -6.05 -10.64
C THR A 375 4.75 -7.24 -11.58
N LEU A 376 3.97 -8.25 -11.20
CA LEU A 376 3.56 -9.31 -12.13
C LEU A 376 2.40 -8.82 -13.03
N PRO A 377 2.28 -9.33 -14.27
CA PRO A 377 1.13 -9.03 -15.13
C PRO A 377 -0.19 -9.32 -14.43
N SER A 378 -1.14 -8.37 -14.44
CA SER A 378 -2.33 -8.40 -13.60
C SER A 378 -3.17 -9.68 -13.69
N PRO A 379 -3.41 -10.29 -14.86
CA PRO A 379 -4.18 -11.53 -14.91
C PRO A 379 -3.49 -12.72 -14.21
N LEU A 380 -2.17 -12.84 -14.36
CA LEU A 380 -1.37 -13.85 -13.67
C LEU A 380 -1.33 -13.57 -12.16
N LEU A 381 -1.13 -12.29 -11.81
CA LEU A 381 -1.09 -11.84 -10.44
C LEU A 381 -2.38 -12.20 -9.71
N MET A 382 -3.55 -11.86 -10.29
CA MET A 382 -4.83 -12.11 -9.65
C MET A 382 -5.18 -13.60 -9.57
N PHE A 383 -4.78 -14.39 -10.57
CA PHE A 383 -4.88 -15.84 -10.51
C PHE A 383 -4.13 -16.42 -9.30
N MET A 384 -2.90 -15.95 -9.05
CA MET A 384 -2.08 -16.39 -7.92
C MET A 384 -2.62 -15.89 -6.58
N MET A 385 -2.98 -14.61 -6.48
CA MET A 385 -3.40 -13.96 -5.22
C MET A 385 -4.73 -14.50 -4.66
N THR A 386 -5.52 -15.16 -5.50
CA THR A 386 -6.83 -15.75 -5.15
C THR A 386 -6.79 -17.26 -4.96
N GLY A 387 -5.59 -17.86 -4.88
CA GLY A 387 -5.42 -19.31 -4.77
C GLY A 387 -5.82 -20.04 -6.04
N PHE A 388 -5.39 -19.52 -7.19
CA PHE A 388 -5.58 -20.08 -8.53
C PHE A 388 -7.05 -20.07 -9.03
N ASP A 389 -7.84 -19.09 -8.59
CA ASP A 389 -9.17 -18.86 -9.16
C ASP A 389 -9.05 -18.24 -10.56
N TRP A 390 -9.32 -19.05 -11.61
CA TRP A 390 -9.25 -18.59 -13.00
C TRP A 390 -10.22 -17.44 -13.30
N ARG A 391 -11.35 -17.36 -12.58
CA ARG A 391 -12.34 -16.28 -12.73
C ARG A 391 -11.75 -14.94 -12.32
N ALA A 392 -10.82 -14.94 -11.37
CA ALA A 392 -10.07 -13.78 -10.96
C ALA A 392 -9.16 -13.27 -12.10
N ALA A 393 -8.51 -14.17 -12.84
CA ALA A 393 -7.73 -13.79 -14.02
C ALA A 393 -8.61 -13.19 -15.12
N VAL A 394 -9.79 -13.75 -15.36
CA VAL A 394 -10.77 -13.21 -16.33
C VAL A 394 -11.23 -11.82 -15.91
N LEU A 395 -11.55 -11.61 -14.64
CA LEU A 395 -11.91 -10.29 -14.12
C LEU A 395 -10.77 -9.29 -14.30
N ALA A 396 -9.52 -9.70 -14.06
CA ALA A 396 -8.35 -8.85 -14.30
C ALA A 396 -8.21 -8.47 -15.78
N VAL A 397 -8.43 -9.40 -16.71
CA VAL A 397 -8.46 -9.07 -18.15
C VAL A 397 -9.56 -8.04 -18.48
N ILE A 398 -10.74 -8.18 -17.87
CA ILE A 398 -11.85 -7.24 -18.07
C ILE A 398 -11.47 -5.84 -17.57
N THR A 399 -10.89 -5.73 -16.36
CA THR A 399 -10.52 -4.44 -15.75
C THR A 399 -9.25 -3.84 -16.35
N GLU A 400 -8.36 -4.63 -16.95
CA GLU A 400 -7.12 -4.16 -17.58
C GLU A 400 -7.30 -3.77 -19.05
N PHE A 401 -8.08 -4.54 -19.81
CA PHE A 401 -8.15 -4.37 -21.25
C PHE A 401 -9.53 -3.96 -21.76
N VAL A 402 -10.62 -4.57 -21.27
CA VAL A 402 -11.95 -4.35 -21.85
C VAL A 402 -12.50 -2.99 -21.45
N ILE A 403 -12.64 -2.75 -20.14
CA ILE A 403 -13.19 -1.49 -19.62
C ILE A 403 -12.30 -0.30 -20.01
N PRO A 404 -10.99 -0.33 -19.74
CA PRO A 404 -10.12 0.78 -20.11
C PRO A 404 -9.99 0.94 -21.63
N GLY A 405 -9.98 -0.16 -22.39
CA GLY A 405 -9.95 -0.09 -23.84
C GLY A 405 -11.11 0.71 -24.43
N ILE A 406 -12.32 0.46 -23.95
CA ILE A 406 -13.51 1.18 -24.41
C ILE A 406 -13.44 2.66 -24.00
N ILE A 407 -13.07 2.96 -22.76
CA ILE A 407 -13.11 4.33 -22.21
C ILE A 407 -11.94 5.17 -22.73
N TRP A 408 -10.75 4.59 -22.89
CA TRP A 408 -9.58 5.30 -23.43
C TRP A 408 -9.69 5.63 -24.91
N TRP A 409 -10.43 4.85 -25.69
CA TRP A 409 -10.51 5.05 -27.15
C TRP A 409 -10.96 6.45 -27.57
N PRO A 410 -12.12 6.97 -27.13
CA PRO A 410 -12.55 8.32 -27.50
C PRO A 410 -11.60 9.41 -26.97
N ALA A 411 -11.07 9.26 -25.77
CA ALA A 411 -10.11 10.20 -25.19
C ALA A 411 -8.79 10.22 -25.98
N PHE A 412 -8.29 9.05 -26.37
CA PHE A 412 -7.14 8.93 -27.26
C PHE A 412 -7.37 9.67 -28.57
N LYS A 413 -8.51 9.47 -29.21
CA LYS A 413 -8.82 10.15 -30.50
C LYS A 413 -8.90 11.66 -30.35
N ALA A 414 -9.50 12.16 -29.29
CA ALA A 414 -9.56 13.59 -28.98
C ALA A 414 -8.15 14.16 -28.73
N TRP A 415 -7.32 13.45 -27.96
CA TRP A 415 -5.96 13.87 -27.65
C TRP A 415 -5.03 13.78 -28.88
N GLU A 416 -5.10 12.70 -29.66
CA GLU A 416 -4.34 12.55 -30.90
C GLU A 416 -4.58 13.72 -31.85
N LYS A 417 -5.85 14.14 -32.03
CA LYS A 417 -6.20 15.29 -32.85
C LYS A 417 -5.55 16.57 -32.38
N GLN A 418 -5.60 16.85 -31.07
CA GLN A 418 -4.98 18.05 -30.50
C GLN A 418 -3.45 18.06 -30.68
N VAL A 419 -2.81 16.89 -30.49
CA VAL A 419 -1.34 16.77 -30.67
C VAL A 419 -0.97 16.99 -32.14
N LEU A 420 -1.69 16.40 -33.08
CA LEU A 420 -1.45 16.59 -34.52
C LEU A 420 -1.67 18.05 -34.97
N GLU A 421 -2.65 18.75 -34.42
CA GLU A 421 -2.86 20.17 -34.70
C GLU A 421 -1.69 21.03 -34.19
N LYS A 422 -1.18 20.74 -32.98
CA LYS A 422 -0.01 21.43 -32.43
C LYS A 422 1.25 21.14 -33.24
N GLU A 423 1.52 19.89 -33.61
CA GLU A 423 2.67 19.51 -34.43
C GLU A 423 2.65 20.20 -35.81
N LYS A 424 1.48 20.46 -36.42
CA LYS A 424 1.36 21.23 -37.67
C LYS A 424 1.71 22.71 -37.50
N VAL A 425 1.44 23.29 -36.35
CA VAL A 425 1.74 24.71 -36.07
C VAL A 425 3.23 24.89 -35.69
N GLU A 426 3.86 23.89 -35.04
CA GLU A 426 5.27 23.93 -34.66
C GLU A 426 6.24 23.64 -35.81
N VAL A 427 5.75 23.12 -36.97
CA VAL A 427 6.50 22.94 -38.23
C VAL A 427 6.13 24.05 -39.24
N PRO A 428 6.37 25.31 -38.92
CA PRO A 428 6.39 26.32 -39.93
C PRO A 428 7.69 27.10 -39.91
N ALA A 429 8.23 27.32 -41.05
CA ALA A 429 9.25 28.31 -41.38
C ALA A 429 10.73 28.01 -41.04
N ALA A 430 11.11 26.83 -40.53
CA ALA A 430 12.53 26.46 -40.49
C ALA A 430 13.09 25.89 -41.80
N ALA A 431 12.29 25.84 -42.87
CA ALA A 431 12.67 25.30 -44.16
C ALA A 431 12.25 26.20 -45.37
N ALA A 432 12.46 27.51 -45.24
CA ALA A 432 12.56 28.31 -46.45
C ALA A 432 14.04 28.40 -46.82
N PRO A 433 14.52 27.85 -47.96
CA PRO A 433 15.90 28.05 -48.37
C PRO A 433 16.07 29.53 -48.63
N ALA A 434 17.11 30.14 -47.99
CA ALA A 434 17.57 31.48 -48.36
C ALA A 434 17.78 31.47 -49.86
N ARG A 435 16.93 32.21 -50.56
CA ARG A 435 17.17 32.50 -51.98
C ARG A 435 18.43 33.34 -52.07
N ALA A 436 19.41 32.79 -52.78
CA ALA A 436 20.64 33.43 -53.18
C ALA A 436 20.41 34.69 -54.01
#